data_1b5870a4f56dfabaa98984e1d357d4e6
#
_entry.id   1b5870a4f56dfabaa98984e1d357d4e6
#
_cell.length_a   1.000
_cell.length_b   1.000
_cell.length_c   1.000
_cell.angle_alpha   90.00
_cell.angle_beta   90.00
_cell.angle_gamma   90.00
#
_symmetry.space_group_name_H-M   'P 1'
#
loop_
_entity.id
_entity.type
_entity.pdbx_description
1 polymer ?
#
loop_
_entity_poly.entity_id
_entity_poly.type
_entity_poly.pdbx_seq_one_letter_code
_entity_poly.pdbx_strand_id
1 'polypeptide(L)'
;PVIVSDGGGDSAAISLAENTTAVTTVLATDENAGTKLKYSIAGGADAARFDIDALTGELVFKTAPNFEAPTDAGQDNVYDVVVKVSDGKLADTQALAVTVTDKEEAPVITSNGGGRSAFLYMQEGVTAVTTVKATDSDAGDVVTYSILGGEDAAKFTIDANTGALSFITPPSVA
;
A
#
# COMPACT_ATOMS: atom_id res chain seq x y z
N PRO A 1 25.81 -16.78 18.04
CA PRO A 1 25.53 -15.73 17.08
C PRO A 1 25.05 -14.44 17.74
N VAL A 2 25.22 -13.30 17.06
CA VAL A 2 24.77 -11.98 17.50
C VAL A 2 24.18 -11.26 16.29
N ILE A 3 22.96 -10.73 16.40
CA ILE A 3 22.32 -9.91 15.37
C ILE A 3 23.01 -8.55 15.31
N VAL A 4 23.37 -8.11 14.11
CA VAL A 4 24.09 -6.85 13.86
C VAL A 4 23.36 -5.91 12.91
N SER A 5 22.28 -6.37 12.25
CA SER A 5 21.41 -5.52 11.43
C SER A 5 20.58 -4.57 12.29
N ASP A 6 20.03 -3.55 11.64
CA ASP A 6 19.09 -2.58 12.23
C ASP A 6 19.62 -1.96 13.55
N GLY A 7 20.94 -1.68 13.59
CA GLY A 7 21.65 -1.11 14.74
C GLY A 7 22.15 -2.12 15.76
N GLY A 8 21.81 -3.41 15.63
CA GLY A 8 22.11 -4.45 16.60
C GLY A 8 21.36 -4.24 17.93
N GLY A 9 21.50 -5.17 18.87
CA GLY A 9 20.85 -5.11 20.19
C GLY A 9 19.46 -5.75 20.20
N ASP A 10 18.79 -5.67 21.36
CA ASP A 10 17.57 -6.43 21.66
C ASP A 10 16.34 -5.95 20.90
N SER A 11 16.35 -4.72 20.38
CA SER A 11 15.22 -4.14 19.66
C SER A 11 15.65 -3.12 18.59
N ALA A 12 14.81 -2.95 17.56
CA ALA A 12 14.98 -1.92 16.54
C ALA A 12 13.62 -1.42 16.05
N ALA A 13 13.61 -0.20 15.51
CA ALA A 13 12.48 0.39 14.82
C ALA A 13 12.81 0.53 13.33
N ILE A 14 11.88 0.09 12.48
CA ILE A 14 11.96 0.16 11.02
C ILE A 14 10.76 0.95 10.53
N SER A 15 10.95 1.81 9.52
CA SER A 15 9.85 2.51 8.86
C SER A 15 9.89 2.23 7.37
N LEU A 16 8.74 1.92 6.79
CA LEU A 16 8.58 1.69 5.35
C LEU A 16 7.22 2.17 4.87
N ALA A 17 7.15 2.53 3.59
CA ALA A 17 5.88 2.90 2.98
C ALA A 17 5.00 1.66 2.78
N GLU A 18 3.70 1.85 2.89
CA GLU A 18 2.72 0.83 2.54
C GLU A 18 2.89 0.30 1.11
N ASN A 19 2.10 -0.73 0.76
CA ASN A 19 2.15 -1.38 -0.56
C ASN A 19 3.51 -2.02 -0.88
N THR A 20 4.37 -2.21 0.16
CA THR A 20 5.70 -2.82 0.07
C THR A 20 5.76 -4.07 0.93
N THR A 21 6.27 -5.18 0.39
CA THR A 21 6.43 -6.42 1.18
C THR A 21 7.80 -6.55 1.83
N ALA A 22 8.87 -6.00 1.24
CA ALA A 22 10.22 -6.07 1.79
C ALA A 22 10.34 -5.23 3.08
N VAL A 23 10.86 -5.82 4.15
CA VAL A 23 11.05 -5.14 5.44
C VAL A 23 12.52 -4.85 5.67
N THR A 24 13.32 -5.88 5.91
CA THR A 24 14.77 -5.78 6.14
C THR A 24 15.45 -7.11 5.85
N THR A 25 16.78 -7.12 5.89
CA THR A 25 17.54 -8.36 5.93
C THR A 25 18.23 -8.46 7.29
N VAL A 26 17.81 -9.43 8.10
CA VAL A 26 18.42 -9.71 9.39
C VAL A 26 19.81 -10.29 9.16
N LEU A 27 20.83 -9.60 9.64
CA LEU A 27 22.24 -10.02 9.55
C LEU A 27 22.77 -10.36 10.93
N ALA A 28 23.58 -11.41 11.01
CA ALA A 28 24.21 -11.81 12.25
C ALA A 28 25.65 -12.30 12.04
N THR A 29 26.44 -12.22 13.09
CA THR A 29 27.79 -12.74 13.16
C THR A 29 27.90 -13.84 14.21
N ASP A 30 28.92 -14.70 14.08
CA ASP A 30 29.27 -15.72 15.06
C ASP A 30 30.79 -15.75 15.26
N GLU A 31 31.22 -15.89 16.50
CA GLU A 31 32.67 -15.99 16.83
C GLU A 31 33.27 -17.29 16.30
N ASN A 32 32.45 -18.33 16.11
CA ASN A 32 32.93 -19.63 15.62
C ASN A 32 32.97 -19.61 14.08
N ALA A 33 34.16 -19.59 13.53
CA ALA A 33 34.36 -19.57 12.08
C ALA A 33 33.69 -20.77 11.37
N GLY A 34 32.93 -20.46 10.28
CA GLY A 34 32.27 -21.47 9.47
C GLY A 34 30.91 -21.95 10.01
N THR A 35 30.39 -21.33 11.07
CA THR A 35 29.05 -21.62 11.60
C THR A 35 27.99 -21.30 10.57
N LYS A 36 27.05 -22.22 10.39
CA LYS A 36 25.85 -21.99 9.57
C LYS A 36 24.75 -21.41 10.42
N LEU A 37 24.43 -20.15 10.20
CA LEU A 37 23.36 -19.47 10.87
C LEU A 37 22.01 -19.78 10.20
N LYS A 38 20.98 -19.87 11.01
CA LYS A 38 19.59 -20.00 10.56
C LYS A 38 18.72 -18.93 11.21
N TYR A 39 17.88 -18.32 10.38
CA TYR A 39 16.96 -17.28 10.77
C TYR A 39 15.54 -17.83 10.90
N SER A 40 14.76 -17.28 11.81
CA SER A 40 13.36 -17.65 12.03
C SER A 40 12.61 -16.53 12.74
N ILE A 41 11.29 -16.55 12.68
CA ILE A 41 10.41 -15.70 13.50
C ILE A 41 10.19 -16.42 14.84
N ALA A 42 10.48 -15.75 15.95
CA ALA A 42 10.37 -16.29 17.30
C ALA A 42 9.06 -15.85 17.99
N GLY A 43 8.43 -14.76 17.54
CA GLY A 43 7.23 -14.21 18.17
C GLY A 43 6.94 -12.79 17.71
N GLY A 44 6.20 -12.05 18.52
CA GLY A 44 5.67 -10.72 18.23
C GLY A 44 4.17 -10.77 18.00
N ALA A 45 3.46 -9.68 18.32
CA ALA A 45 2.00 -9.63 18.20
C ALA A 45 1.54 -9.90 16.74
N ASP A 46 2.35 -9.47 15.77
CA ASP A 46 2.07 -9.56 14.35
C ASP A 46 2.93 -10.60 13.61
N ALA A 47 3.57 -11.52 14.33
CA ALA A 47 4.45 -12.55 13.75
C ALA A 47 3.82 -13.31 12.57
N ALA A 48 2.51 -13.55 12.63
CA ALA A 48 1.77 -14.24 11.57
C ALA A 48 1.69 -13.48 10.23
N ARG A 49 1.99 -12.18 10.24
CA ARG A 49 2.00 -11.31 9.06
C ARG A 49 3.29 -11.38 8.26
N PHE A 50 4.34 -11.96 8.85
CA PHE A 50 5.68 -11.99 8.27
C PHE A 50 6.11 -13.40 7.85
N ASP A 51 7.02 -13.43 6.89
CA ASP A 51 7.89 -14.57 6.57
C ASP A 51 9.35 -14.13 6.63
N ILE A 52 10.24 -15.07 6.96
CA ILE A 52 11.68 -14.86 6.93
C ILE A 52 12.36 -16.02 6.19
N ASP A 53 13.29 -15.69 5.29
CA ASP A 53 14.12 -16.71 4.67
C ASP A 53 15.13 -17.24 5.68
N ALA A 54 15.13 -18.55 5.91
CA ALA A 54 15.94 -19.18 6.95
C ALA A 54 17.45 -19.16 6.67
N LEU A 55 17.87 -18.87 5.45
CA LEU A 55 19.28 -18.86 5.04
C LEU A 55 19.82 -17.46 4.83
N THR A 56 19.02 -16.58 4.25
CA THR A 56 19.41 -15.21 3.92
C THR A 56 19.07 -14.20 5.00
N GLY A 57 18.07 -14.50 5.86
CA GLY A 57 17.53 -13.56 6.85
C GLY A 57 16.62 -12.50 6.27
N GLU A 58 16.21 -12.61 4.99
CA GLU A 58 15.28 -11.67 4.37
C GLU A 58 13.92 -11.77 5.06
N LEU A 59 13.49 -10.68 5.71
CA LEU A 59 12.21 -10.54 6.39
C LEU A 59 11.25 -9.78 5.47
N VAL A 60 10.07 -10.36 5.24
CA VAL A 60 9.05 -9.78 4.37
C VAL A 60 7.66 -9.87 4.99
N PHE A 61 6.77 -8.96 4.64
CA PHE A 61 5.33 -9.15 4.84
C PHE A 61 4.79 -10.21 3.87
N LYS A 62 3.91 -11.09 4.33
CA LYS A 62 3.18 -12.07 3.49
C LYS A 62 2.23 -11.39 2.51
N THR A 63 1.65 -10.27 2.93
CA THR A 63 0.79 -9.40 2.13
C THR A 63 1.21 -7.98 2.42
N ALA A 64 1.39 -7.17 1.38
CA ALA A 64 1.73 -5.78 1.55
C ALA A 64 0.70 -5.08 2.45
N PRO A 65 1.14 -4.35 3.48
CA PRO A 65 0.24 -3.61 4.35
C PRO A 65 -0.39 -2.44 3.60
N ASN A 66 -1.57 -2.02 4.04
CA ASN A 66 -2.27 -0.83 3.60
C ASN A 66 -2.45 0.07 4.82
N PHE A 67 -2.06 1.34 4.70
CA PHE A 67 -2.04 2.30 5.81
C PHE A 67 -3.44 2.67 6.26
N GLU A 68 -4.40 2.84 5.32
CA GLU A 68 -5.80 3.20 5.60
C GLU A 68 -6.60 2.03 6.19
N ALA A 69 -6.09 0.80 6.03
CA ALA A 69 -6.73 -0.42 6.54
C ALA A 69 -5.73 -1.28 7.32
N PRO A 70 -5.21 -0.81 8.45
CA PRO A 70 -4.20 -1.51 9.23
C PRO A 70 -4.72 -2.87 9.70
N THR A 71 -3.86 -3.89 9.60
CA THR A 71 -4.16 -5.27 9.99
C THR A 71 -3.25 -5.79 11.10
N ASP A 72 -2.43 -4.91 11.67
CA ASP A 72 -1.66 -5.17 12.88
C ASP A 72 -2.57 -5.36 14.10
N ALA A 73 -2.06 -5.95 15.16
CA ALA A 73 -2.82 -6.24 16.37
C ALA A 73 -3.29 -4.97 17.09
N GLY A 74 -2.54 -3.86 16.97
CA GLY A 74 -2.85 -2.55 17.56
C GLY A 74 -3.78 -1.70 16.70
N GLN A 75 -3.89 -1.96 15.41
CA GLN A 75 -4.54 -1.11 14.40
C GLN A 75 -3.96 0.32 14.37
N ASP A 76 -2.65 0.43 14.60
CA ASP A 76 -1.92 1.70 14.65
C ASP A 76 -0.79 1.78 13.62
N ASN A 77 -0.79 0.85 12.64
CA ASN A 77 0.24 0.74 11.60
C ASN A 77 1.64 0.40 12.14
N VAL A 78 1.74 -0.14 13.36
CA VAL A 78 2.97 -0.68 13.93
C VAL A 78 2.87 -2.19 14.06
N TYR A 79 3.68 -2.90 13.29
CA TYR A 79 3.70 -4.36 13.23
C TYR A 79 4.87 -4.90 14.05
N ASP A 80 4.58 -5.61 15.14
CA ASP A 80 5.57 -6.15 16.07
C ASP A 80 5.95 -7.59 15.73
N VAL A 81 7.24 -7.82 15.47
CA VAL A 81 7.80 -9.14 15.20
C VAL A 81 9.11 -9.36 15.95
N VAL A 82 9.33 -10.56 16.46
CA VAL A 82 10.60 -10.95 17.06
C VAL A 82 11.30 -11.94 16.14
N VAL A 83 12.47 -11.54 15.63
CA VAL A 83 13.32 -12.38 14.80
C VAL A 83 14.36 -13.09 15.66
N LYS A 84 14.83 -14.26 15.20
CA LYS A 84 15.79 -15.11 15.88
C LYS A 84 16.82 -15.61 14.88
N VAL A 85 18.09 -15.58 15.28
CA VAL A 85 19.19 -16.28 14.63
C VAL A 85 19.71 -17.39 15.53
N SER A 86 20.09 -18.54 14.97
CA SER A 86 20.64 -19.68 15.73
C SER A 86 21.71 -20.43 14.93
N ASP A 87 22.70 -20.92 15.65
CA ASP A 87 23.75 -21.84 15.17
C ASP A 87 23.43 -23.32 15.45
N GLY A 88 22.26 -23.59 16.02
CA GLY A 88 21.83 -24.91 16.46
C GLY A 88 22.19 -25.24 17.91
N LYS A 89 22.99 -24.41 18.60
CA LYS A 89 23.37 -24.55 20.02
C LYS A 89 22.93 -23.33 20.83
N LEU A 90 23.23 -22.15 20.31
CA LEU A 90 22.92 -20.85 20.88
C LEU A 90 22.04 -20.07 19.93
N ALA A 91 21.42 -19.03 20.42
CA ALA A 91 20.58 -18.16 19.62
C ALA A 91 20.63 -16.73 20.16
N ASP A 92 20.34 -15.78 19.26
CA ASP A 92 20.08 -14.39 19.58
C ASP A 92 18.74 -13.95 18.98
N THR A 93 18.12 -12.94 19.56
CA THR A 93 16.80 -12.43 19.14
C THR A 93 16.78 -10.92 19.12
N GLN A 94 15.99 -10.36 18.20
CA GLN A 94 15.73 -8.93 18.13
C GLN A 94 14.24 -8.67 17.96
N ALA A 95 13.66 -7.80 18.78
CA ALA A 95 12.30 -7.30 18.60
C ALA A 95 12.29 -6.15 17.59
N LEU A 96 11.48 -6.25 16.55
CA LEU A 96 11.36 -5.23 15.52
C LEU A 96 9.96 -4.62 15.59
N ALA A 97 9.90 -3.30 15.74
CA ALA A 97 8.67 -2.51 15.56
C ALA A 97 8.70 -1.92 14.14
N VAL A 98 7.85 -2.44 13.25
CA VAL A 98 7.81 -2.07 11.85
C VAL A 98 6.65 -1.10 11.64
N THR A 99 6.96 0.20 11.52
CA THR A 99 5.98 1.26 11.26
C THR A 99 5.72 1.35 9.76
N VAL A 100 4.47 1.20 9.36
CA VAL A 100 4.00 1.45 8.01
C VAL A 100 3.59 2.92 7.90
N THR A 101 4.09 3.61 6.89
CA THR A 101 3.78 5.01 6.61
C THR A 101 2.90 5.12 5.38
N ASP A 102 2.07 6.14 5.39
CA ASP A 102 1.21 6.54 4.29
C ASP A 102 2.01 6.83 3.01
N LYS A 103 1.42 6.50 1.88
CA LYS A 103 1.90 6.79 0.53
C LYS A 103 0.72 7.20 -0.33
N GLU A 104 0.75 8.42 -0.81
CA GLU A 104 -0.26 8.99 -1.70
C GLU A 104 -0.64 8.06 -2.86
N GLU A 105 -1.92 7.76 -2.99
CA GLU A 105 -2.51 7.03 -4.08
C GLU A 105 -3.32 7.96 -4.99
N ALA A 106 -3.55 7.51 -6.22
CA ALA A 106 -4.35 8.27 -7.16
C ALA A 106 -5.84 7.94 -7.04
N PRO A 107 -6.74 8.93 -7.17
CA PRO A 107 -8.17 8.68 -7.14
C PRO A 107 -8.62 7.73 -8.25
N VAL A 108 -9.56 6.86 -7.94
CA VAL A 108 -10.10 5.86 -8.85
C VAL A 108 -11.54 6.21 -9.24
N ILE A 109 -11.79 6.36 -10.56
CA ILE A 109 -13.15 6.57 -11.07
C ILE A 109 -13.99 5.31 -10.85
N THR A 110 -15.12 5.47 -10.18
CA THR A 110 -16.04 4.37 -9.82
C THR A 110 -17.37 4.44 -10.57
N SER A 111 -17.73 5.58 -11.16
CA SER A 111 -18.94 5.74 -11.95
C SER A 111 -18.89 5.03 -13.30
N ASN A 112 -20.05 4.80 -13.89
CA ASN A 112 -20.20 4.22 -15.23
C ASN A 112 -19.45 2.88 -15.42
N GLY A 113 -19.39 2.07 -14.37
CA GLY A 113 -18.70 0.77 -14.37
C GLY A 113 -17.23 0.80 -13.97
N GLY A 114 -16.66 1.96 -13.63
CA GLY A 114 -15.30 2.09 -13.07
C GLY A 114 -14.16 1.70 -14.01
N GLY A 115 -14.42 1.53 -15.30
CA GLY A 115 -13.43 1.13 -16.29
C GLY A 115 -12.76 2.33 -16.98
N ARG A 116 -11.76 2.03 -17.82
CA ARG A 116 -11.05 3.04 -18.64
C ARG A 116 -11.92 3.69 -19.70
N SER A 117 -13.07 3.10 -20.02
CA SER A 117 -14.04 3.59 -20.99
C SER A 117 -15.47 3.20 -20.59
N ALA A 118 -16.42 4.04 -20.95
CA ALA A 118 -17.83 3.76 -20.78
C ALA A 118 -18.61 4.21 -22.02
N PHE A 119 -19.70 3.52 -22.31
CA PHE A 119 -20.64 3.91 -23.37
C PHE A 119 -21.92 4.40 -22.72
N LEU A 120 -22.30 5.63 -23.04
CA LEU A 120 -23.51 6.26 -22.53
C LEU A 120 -24.45 6.58 -23.70
N TYR A 121 -25.73 6.24 -23.55
CA TYR A 121 -26.76 6.55 -24.54
C TYR A 121 -27.56 7.77 -24.06
N MET A 122 -27.67 8.78 -24.92
CA MET A 122 -28.30 10.04 -24.62
C MET A 122 -29.47 10.26 -25.54
N GLN A 123 -30.49 10.95 -25.03
CA GLN A 123 -31.58 11.48 -25.87
C GLN A 123 -31.16 12.84 -26.43
N GLU A 124 -31.61 13.15 -27.66
CA GLU A 124 -31.45 14.50 -28.20
C GLU A 124 -32.15 15.55 -27.33
N GLY A 125 -31.63 16.75 -27.36
CA GLY A 125 -32.20 17.88 -26.60
C GLY A 125 -31.81 17.89 -25.11
N VAL A 126 -31.09 16.86 -24.59
CA VAL A 126 -30.68 16.79 -23.21
C VAL A 126 -29.21 17.14 -23.08
N THR A 127 -28.85 18.06 -22.17
CA THR A 127 -27.47 18.46 -21.93
C THR A 127 -26.76 17.60 -20.88
N ALA A 128 -27.49 17.17 -19.83
CA ALA A 128 -26.88 16.36 -18.76
C ALA A 128 -26.45 14.98 -19.27
N VAL A 129 -25.18 14.63 -19.12
CA VAL A 129 -24.61 13.35 -19.59
C VAL A 129 -24.56 12.34 -18.47
N THR A 130 -23.78 12.63 -17.42
CA THR A 130 -23.60 11.75 -16.26
C THR A 130 -22.98 12.54 -15.13
N THR A 131 -22.91 11.93 -13.95
CA THR A 131 -22.03 12.42 -12.87
C THR A 131 -20.86 11.46 -12.73
N VAL A 132 -19.67 11.93 -13.04
CA VAL A 132 -18.43 11.20 -12.79
C VAL A 132 -18.21 11.16 -11.28
N LYS A 133 -17.96 9.98 -10.74
CA LYS A 133 -17.62 9.77 -9.32
C LYS A 133 -16.29 9.05 -9.24
N ALA A 134 -15.49 9.44 -8.29
CA ALA A 134 -14.24 8.79 -7.95
C ALA A 134 -14.12 8.66 -6.42
N THR A 135 -13.30 7.72 -5.98
CA THR A 135 -12.91 7.55 -4.58
C THR A 135 -11.40 7.64 -4.48
N ASP A 136 -10.93 8.20 -3.41
CA ASP A 136 -9.54 8.18 -2.98
C ASP A 136 -9.42 7.36 -1.71
N SER A 137 -8.32 6.61 -1.55
CA SER A 137 -8.02 5.88 -0.32
C SER A 137 -7.49 6.80 0.76
N ASP A 138 -6.77 7.86 0.35
CA ASP A 138 -6.10 8.77 1.27
C ASP A 138 -7.11 9.66 2.00
N ALA A 139 -7.12 9.54 3.31
CA ALA A 139 -8.12 10.22 4.13
C ALA A 139 -7.87 11.73 4.16
N GLY A 140 -8.85 12.49 3.66
CA GLY A 140 -8.80 13.96 3.64
C GLY A 140 -8.52 14.55 2.27
N ASP A 141 -8.24 13.73 1.27
CA ASP A 141 -8.00 14.18 -0.09
C ASP A 141 -9.28 14.65 -0.77
N VAL A 142 -9.15 15.75 -1.49
CA VAL A 142 -10.25 16.37 -2.22
C VAL A 142 -10.17 16.00 -3.69
N VAL A 143 -11.03 15.08 -4.09
CA VAL A 143 -11.14 14.68 -5.50
C VAL A 143 -11.69 15.83 -6.33
N THR A 144 -11.01 16.17 -7.42
CA THR A 144 -11.46 17.16 -8.40
C THR A 144 -11.57 16.55 -9.80
N TYR A 145 -12.46 17.09 -10.60
CA TYR A 145 -12.79 16.58 -11.93
C TYR A 145 -12.44 17.56 -13.02
N SER A 146 -11.89 17.07 -14.12
CA SER A 146 -11.59 17.87 -15.31
C SER A 146 -11.72 17.03 -16.58
N ILE A 147 -11.89 17.72 -17.72
CA ILE A 147 -11.84 17.09 -19.04
C ILE A 147 -10.40 17.20 -19.54
N LEU A 148 -9.73 16.06 -19.67
CA LEU A 148 -8.33 16.01 -20.09
C LEU A 148 -8.17 16.18 -21.60
N GLY A 149 -9.15 15.68 -22.41
CA GLY A 149 -9.06 15.72 -23.86
C GLY A 149 -10.14 14.87 -24.54
N GLY A 150 -9.97 14.62 -25.83
CA GLY A 150 -10.89 13.95 -26.73
C GLY A 150 -11.26 14.85 -27.91
N GLU A 151 -11.58 14.29 -29.08
CA GLU A 151 -11.91 15.05 -30.30
C GLU A 151 -13.07 16.04 -30.06
N ASP A 152 -14.03 15.64 -29.23
CA ASP A 152 -15.23 16.42 -28.91
C ASP A 152 -15.16 17.12 -27.54
N ALA A 153 -14.00 17.16 -26.86
CA ALA A 153 -13.86 17.73 -25.52
C ALA A 153 -14.45 19.14 -25.39
N ALA A 154 -14.32 19.98 -26.43
CA ALA A 154 -14.84 21.34 -26.46
C ALA A 154 -16.37 21.44 -26.47
N LYS A 155 -17.08 20.34 -26.68
CA LYS A 155 -18.55 20.28 -26.62
C LYS A 155 -19.09 19.99 -25.23
N PHE A 156 -18.21 19.68 -24.26
CA PHE A 156 -18.58 19.30 -22.91
C PHE A 156 -18.08 20.30 -21.88
N THR A 157 -18.74 20.31 -20.75
CA THR A 157 -18.27 20.93 -19.52
C THR A 157 -18.43 19.94 -18.36
N ILE A 158 -17.55 20.04 -17.35
CA ILE A 158 -17.64 19.26 -16.12
C ILE A 158 -17.53 20.21 -14.92
N ASP A 159 -18.35 19.99 -13.93
CA ASP A 159 -18.20 20.67 -12.65
C ASP A 159 -17.04 20.02 -11.86
N ALA A 160 -16.05 20.82 -11.49
CA ALA A 160 -14.82 20.36 -10.87
C ALA A 160 -15.03 19.73 -9.49
N ASN A 161 -16.07 20.09 -8.77
CA ASN A 161 -16.34 19.60 -7.41
C ASN A 161 -17.33 18.42 -7.37
N THR A 162 -18.33 18.46 -8.28
CA THR A 162 -19.41 17.49 -8.28
C THR A 162 -19.24 16.37 -9.31
N GLY A 163 -18.37 16.58 -10.31
CA GLY A 163 -18.21 15.66 -11.43
C GLY A 163 -19.36 15.65 -12.43
N ALA A 164 -20.30 16.61 -12.35
CA ALA A 164 -21.42 16.71 -13.28
C ALA A 164 -20.94 17.04 -14.69
N LEU A 165 -21.01 16.08 -15.60
CA LEU A 165 -20.61 16.20 -17.00
C LEU A 165 -21.85 16.54 -17.84
N SER A 166 -21.74 17.57 -18.66
CA SER A 166 -22.82 18.04 -19.52
C SER A 166 -22.33 18.48 -20.89
N PHE A 167 -23.18 18.40 -21.89
CA PHE A 167 -22.97 19.13 -23.14
C PHE A 167 -23.13 20.62 -22.93
N ILE A 168 -22.32 21.43 -23.58
CA ILE A 168 -22.47 22.89 -23.63
C ILE A 168 -23.71 23.26 -24.43
N THR A 169 -23.98 22.53 -25.52
CA THR A 169 -25.16 22.68 -26.36
C THR A 169 -25.81 21.31 -26.50
N PRO A 170 -27.16 21.20 -26.35
CA PRO A 170 -27.86 19.92 -26.51
C PRO A 170 -27.57 19.29 -27.88
N PRO A 171 -27.27 17.98 -27.93
CA PRO A 171 -27.15 17.29 -29.22
C PRO A 171 -28.49 17.19 -29.95
N SER A 172 -28.44 17.25 -31.27
CA SER A 172 -29.58 16.99 -32.16
C SER A 172 -29.23 15.90 -33.15
N VAL A 173 -30.16 14.99 -33.42
CA VAL A 173 -30.08 14.05 -34.55
C VAL A 173 -30.72 14.70 -35.77
N ALA A 174 -29.98 14.75 -36.88
CA ALA A 174 -30.47 15.26 -38.14
C ALA A 174 -31.30 14.20 -38.88
#